data_ba0d0b94e5b9ac6c1007bf40c65bbacc
#
_entry.id   ba0d0b94e5b9ac6c1007bf40c65bbacc
#
_cell.length_a   1.000
_cell.length_b   1.000
_cell.length_c   1.000
_cell.angle_alpha   90.00
_cell.angle_beta   90.00
_cell.angle_gamma   90.00
#
_symmetry.space_group_name_H-M   'P 1'
#
loop_
_entity.id
_entity.type
_entity.pdbx_description
1 polymer ?
#
loop_
_entity_poly.entity_id
_entity_poly.type
_entity_poly.pdbx_seq_one_letter_code
_entity_poly.pdbx_strand_id
1 'polypeptide(L)' 'MRIAIVDDLAAERALLKDRLEQQLHWRNVQADILEYESGETFLEAARKAPFTAAFLDIYMDGMTGME' A
#
# COMPACT_ATOMS: atom_id res chain seq x y z
N MET A 1 -10.57 2.95 -9.27
CA MET A 1 -9.70 3.49 -8.21
C MET A 1 -8.54 2.53 -7.99
N ARG A 2 -7.36 3.06 -7.93
CA ARG A 2 -6.15 2.26 -7.71
C ARG A 2 -5.55 2.64 -6.37
N ILE A 3 -5.30 1.64 -5.54
CA ILE A 3 -4.75 1.83 -4.20
C ILE A 3 -3.50 0.97 -4.07
N ALA A 4 -2.43 1.55 -3.57
CA ALA A 4 -1.18 0.83 -3.37
C ALA A 4 -0.94 0.57 -1.89
N ILE A 5 -0.38 -0.59 -1.59
CA ILE A 5 0.07 -0.92 -0.25
C ILE A 5 1.55 -1.24 -0.37
N VAL A 6 2.37 -0.52 0.35
CA VAL A 6 3.82 -0.67 0.29
C VAL A 6 4.32 -1.06 1.68
N ASP A 7 4.87 -2.27 1.78
CA ASP A 7 5.35 -2.79 3.04
C ASP A 7 6.33 -3.91 2.71
N ASP A 8 7.48 -3.91 3.35
CA ASP A 8 8.49 -4.92 3.07
C ASP A 8 8.18 -6.26 3.73
N LEU A 9 7.22 -6.28 4.64
CA LEU A 9 6.83 -7.51 5.31
C LEU A 9 5.55 -8.06 4.68
N ALA A 10 5.67 -9.22 4.05
CA ALA A 10 4.55 -9.80 3.32
C ALA A 10 3.34 -10.04 4.20
N ALA A 11 3.57 -10.49 5.44
CA ALA A 11 2.47 -10.77 6.36
C ALA A 11 1.71 -9.50 6.73
N GLU A 12 2.44 -8.43 6.97
CA GLU A 12 1.82 -7.14 7.28
C GLU A 12 1.04 -6.61 6.10
N ARG A 13 1.63 -6.75 4.94
CA ARG A 13 1.01 -6.28 3.70
C ARG A 13 -0.31 -7.02 3.44
N ALA A 14 -0.30 -8.33 3.65
CA ALA A 14 -1.49 -9.13 3.44
C ALA A 14 -2.60 -8.76 4.42
N LEU A 15 -2.23 -8.50 5.66
CA LEU A 15 -3.19 -8.13 6.68
C LEU A 15 -3.84 -6.80 6.36
N LEU A 16 -3.04 -5.84 5.95
CA LEU A 16 -3.56 -4.53 5.60
C LEU A 16 -4.47 -4.60 4.38
N LYS A 17 -4.07 -5.40 3.39
CA LYS A 17 -4.89 -5.58 2.21
C LYS A 17 -6.24 -6.16 2.57
N ASP A 18 -6.26 -7.17 3.44
CA ASP A 18 -7.50 -7.81 3.84
C ASP A 18 -8.43 -6.81 4.53
N ARG A 19 -7.89 -6.02 5.43
CA ARG A 19 -8.69 -5.02 6.13
C ARG A 19 -9.24 -3.98 5.18
N LEU A 20 -8.42 -3.56 4.25
CA LEU A 20 -8.82 -2.56 3.29
C LEU A 20 -9.93 -3.10 2.37
N GLU A 21 -9.78 -4.34 1.93
CA GLU A 21 -10.80 -4.95 1.11
C GLU A 21 -12.14 -5.05 1.84
N GLN A 22 -12.10 -5.36 3.12
CA GLN A 22 -13.31 -5.42 3.91
C GLN A 22 -13.99 -4.06 4.01
N GLN A 23 -13.21 -3.02 4.22
CA GLN A 23 -13.75 -1.68 4.30
C GLN A 23 -14.39 -1.23 3.00
N LEU A 24 -13.71 -1.53 1.90
CA LEU A 24 -14.23 -1.16 0.59
C LEU A 24 -15.51 -1.91 0.28
N HIS A 25 -15.55 -3.18 0.65
CA HIS A 25 -16.75 -3.98 0.44
C HIS A 25 -17.93 -3.41 1.23
N TRP A 26 -17.68 -3.03 2.47
CA TRP A 26 -18.70 -2.43 3.32
C TRP A 26 -19.28 -1.18 2.71
N ARG A 27 -18.43 -0.37 2.10
CA ARG A 27 -18.84 0.89 1.52
C ARG A 27 -19.28 0.75 0.07
N ASN A 28 -19.27 -0.46 -0.42
CA ASN A 28 -19.66 -0.76 -1.80
C ASN A 28 -18.81 0.02 -2.80
N VAL A 29 -17.52 0.11 -2.52
CA VAL A 29 -16.57 0.80 -3.38
C VAL A 29 -15.69 -0.23 -4.04
N GLN A 30 -15.49 -0.11 -5.35
CA GLN A 30 -14.62 -1.00 -6.07
C GLN A 30 -13.27 -0.34 -6.29
N ALA A 31 -12.21 -1.09 -6.00
CA ALA A 31 -10.86 -0.60 -6.15
C ALA A 31 -9.92 -1.75 -6.45
N ASP A 32 -8.85 -1.41 -7.18
CA ASP A 32 -7.77 -2.34 -7.42
C ASP A 32 -6.70 -2.08 -6.36
N ILE A 33 -6.40 -3.10 -5.58
CA ILE A 33 -5.38 -2.98 -4.54
C ILE A 33 -4.14 -3.70 -5.01
N LEU A 34 -3.04 -2.96 -5.11
CA LEU A 34 -1.78 -3.50 -5.58
C LEU A 34 -0.76 -3.43 -4.47
N GLU A 35 0.03 -4.49 -4.35
CA GLU A 35 1.00 -4.63 -3.28
C GLU A 35 2.42 -4.46 -3.82
N TYR A 36 3.24 -3.76 -3.05
CA TYR A 36 4.64 -3.53 -3.38
C TYR A 36 5.49 -3.75 -2.15
N GLU A 37 6.64 -4.36 -2.34
CA GLU A 37 7.51 -4.67 -1.22
C GLU A 37 8.50 -3.55 -0.91
N SER A 38 8.60 -2.56 -1.77
CA SER A 38 9.52 -1.47 -1.54
C SER A 38 8.98 -0.19 -2.15
N GLY A 39 9.49 0.93 -1.66
CA GLY A 39 9.12 2.21 -2.23
C GLY A 39 9.57 2.36 -3.66
N GLU A 40 10.68 1.72 -4.01
CA GLU A 40 11.20 1.80 -5.37
C GLU A 40 10.26 1.16 -6.37
N THR A 41 9.77 -0.04 -6.05
CA THR A 41 8.84 -0.71 -6.95
C THR A 41 7.53 0.05 -7.06
N PHE A 42 7.09 0.63 -5.94
CA PHE A 42 5.89 1.45 -5.95
C PHE A 42 6.07 2.68 -6.83
N LEU A 43 7.18 3.38 -6.69
CA LEU A 43 7.42 4.59 -7.48
C LEU A 43 7.47 4.29 -8.96
N GLU A 44 8.05 3.16 -9.31
CA GLU A 44 8.11 2.77 -10.71
C GLU A 44 6.71 2.55 -11.27
N ALA A 45 5.88 1.86 -10.50
CA ALA A 45 4.50 1.62 -10.92
C ALA A 45 3.71 2.92 -11.00
N ALA A 46 3.95 3.83 -10.07
CA ALA A 46 3.23 5.10 -10.03
C ALA A 46 3.56 5.98 -11.23
N ARG A 47 4.76 5.83 -11.76
CA ARG A 47 5.12 6.57 -12.97
C ARG A 47 4.32 6.12 -14.17
N LYS A 48 3.97 4.85 -14.20
CA LYS A 48 3.25 4.29 -15.35
C LYS A 48 1.76 4.54 -15.27
N ALA A 49 1.23 4.53 -14.06
CA ALA A 49 -0.20 4.76 -13.87
C ALA A 49 -0.43 5.35 -12.48
N PRO A 50 -1.25 6.38 -12.38
CA PRO A 50 -1.45 7.04 -11.09
C PRO A 50 -2.24 6.19 -10.13
N PHE A 51 -2.00 6.43 -8.84
CA PHE A 51 -2.76 5.82 -7.77
C PHE A 51 -3.62 6.86 -7.08
N THR A 52 -4.80 6.42 -6.64
CA THR A 52 -5.68 7.30 -5.89
C THR A 52 -5.16 7.49 -4.47
N ALA A 53 -4.62 6.42 -3.89
CA ALA A 53 -4.10 6.47 -2.53
C ALA A 53 -2.98 5.44 -2.38
N ALA A 54 -2.13 5.65 -1.39
CA ALA A 54 -1.06 4.71 -1.11
C ALA A 54 -0.89 4.63 0.40
N PHE A 55 -0.75 3.41 0.90
CA PHE A 55 -0.47 3.14 2.30
C PHE A 55 0.97 2.68 2.39
N LEU A 56 1.78 3.45 3.09
CA LEU A 56 3.21 3.19 3.18
C LEU A 56 3.57 2.86 4.60
N ASP A 57 4.33 1.77 4.76
CA ASP A 57 4.88 1.44 6.06
C ASP A 57 6.16 2.26 6.23
N ILE A 58 6.14 3.14 7.19
CA ILE A 58 7.28 4.02 7.43
C ILE A 58 8.22 3.48 8.49
N TYR A 59 7.94 2.30 9.01
CA TYR A 59 8.83 1.67 9.99
C TYR A 59 9.91 0.90 9.28
N MET A 60 10.79 1.60 8.64
CA MET A 60 11.88 0.94 7.98
C MET A 60 13.12 1.09 8.80
N ASP A 61 14.03 0.16 8.66
CA ASP A 61 15.28 0.20 9.39
C ASP A 61 15.97 1.53 9.14
N GLY A 62 16.36 2.17 10.23
CA GLY A 62 17.06 3.41 10.14
C GLY A 62 16.20 4.59 9.78
N MET A 63 14.93 4.35 9.67
CA MET A 63 14.00 5.39 9.28
C MET A 63 13.20 5.86 10.44
N THR A 64 13.82 6.03 11.51
CA THR A 64 13.09 6.54 12.64
C THR A 64 12.94 8.02 12.55
N GLY A 65 13.25 8.52 11.48
CA GLY A 65 13.22 9.90 11.14
C GLY A 65 12.67 10.91 12.12
N MET A 66 12.02 10.43 13.07
CA MET A 66 11.49 11.33 14.06
C MET A 66 12.52 11.79 15.05
N GLU A 67 13.62 11.16 15.07
CA GLU A 67 14.67 11.60 15.98
C GLU A 67 15.14 12.95 15.68
#